data_a34c54d36e4aacd0b75537e7ab6e1ffc
#
_entry.id   a34c54d36e4aacd0b75537e7ab6e1ffc
#
_cell.length_a   1.000
_cell.length_b   1.000
_cell.length_c   1.000
_cell.angle_alpha   90.00
_cell.angle_beta   90.00
_cell.angle_gamma   90.00
#
_symmetry.space_group_name_H-M   'P 1'
#
loop_
_entity.id
_entity.type
_entity.pdbx_description
1 polymer ?
#
loop_
_entity_poly.entity_id
_entity_poly.type
_entity_poly.pdbx_seq_one_letter_code
_entity_poly.pdbx_strand_id
1 'polypeptide(L)'
;MARKRMLDPQFWGDKNINKLTIAARYMFLGIISNADDDGYIEAELSQLKRLIFGFDFDKDVEIEEAYNQLKSYKNLHFYEVDGDVFAHLVNWEEYQTQREERRVISKLPK
;
A
#
# COMPACT_ATOMS: atom_id res chain seq x y z
N MET A 1 -14.33 -2.56 -4.62
CA MET A 1 -13.50 -3.75 -4.40
C MET A 1 -12.26 -3.69 -5.29
N ALA A 2 -11.12 -4.00 -4.73
CA ALA A 2 -9.88 -4.00 -5.49
C ALA A 2 -9.84 -5.18 -6.47
N ARG A 3 -9.17 -4.99 -7.59
CA ARG A 3 -8.97 -6.03 -8.60
C ARG A 3 -7.64 -6.74 -8.35
N LYS A 4 -7.43 -7.85 -9.03
CA LYS A 4 -6.13 -8.51 -9.00
C LYS A 4 -5.05 -7.56 -9.48
N ARG A 5 -3.92 -7.57 -8.81
CA ARG A 5 -2.78 -6.67 -9.13
C ARG A 5 -1.56 -7.47 -9.52
N MET A 6 -0.70 -6.80 -10.27
CA MET A 6 0.58 -7.36 -10.70
C MET A 6 1.66 -7.03 -9.69
N LEU A 7 2.59 -7.95 -9.50
CA LEU A 7 3.79 -7.71 -8.71
C LEU A 7 5.00 -7.93 -9.61
N ASP A 8 5.81 -6.87 -9.77
CA ASP A 8 7.02 -6.96 -10.58
C ASP A 8 8.06 -7.83 -9.87
N PRO A 9 8.65 -8.83 -10.54
CA PRO A 9 9.69 -9.67 -9.94
C PRO A 9 10.89 -8.88 -9.40
N GLN A 10 11.14 -7.67 -9.89
CA GLN A 10 12.21 -6.82 -9.37
C GLN A 10 12.00 -6.42 -7.90
N PHE A 11 10.78 -6.52 -7.41
CA PHE A 11 10.48 -6.28 -6.01
C PHE A 11 11.40 -7.06 -5.07
N TRP A 12 11.64 -8.32 -5.39
CA TRP A 12 12.39 -9.22 -4.50
C TRP A 12 13.87 -8.87 -4.38
N GLY A 13 14.45 -8.26 -5.43
CA GLY A 13 15.85 -7.85 -5.44
C GLY A 13 16.08 -6.38 -5.19
N ASP A 14 15.05 -5.60 -4.95
CA ASP A 14 15.16 -4.16 -4.75
C ASP A 14 15.83 -3.84 -3.41
N LYS A 15 16.88 -3.02 -3.45
CA LYS A 15 17.64 -2.66 -2.25
C LYS A 15 16.80 -1.91 -1.22
N ASN A 16 15.91 -1.03 -1.68
CA ASN A 16 15.08 -0.24 -0.78
C ASN A 16 14.03 -1.10 -0.10
N ILE A 17 13.42 -2.02 -0.84
CA ILE A 17 12.48 -3.00 -0.29
C ILE A 17 13.17 -3.87 0.75
N ASN A 18 14.39 -4.32 0.46
CA ASN A 18 15.12 -5.22 1.35
C ASN A 18 15.65 -4.54 2.63
N LYS A 19 15.59 -3.22 2.71
CA LYS A 19 15.86 -2.48 3.95
C LYS A 19 14.67 -2.46 4.89
N LEU A 20 13.48 -2.78 4.40
CA LEU A 20 12.28 -2.84 5.22
C LEU A 20 12.23 -4.15 6.01
N THR A 21 11.59 -4.13 7.17
CA THR A 21 11.31 -5.37 7.89
C THR A 21 10.38 -6.26 7.07
N ILE A 22 10.32 -7.54 7.42
CA ILE A 22 9.41 -8.47 6.74
C ILE A 22 7.97 -8.00 6.90
N ALA A 23 7.60 -7.51 8.09
CA ALA A 23 6.24 -6.97 8.32
C ALA A 23 5.95 -5.78 7.41
N ALA A 24 6.92 -4.89 7.19
CA ALA A 24 6.73 -3.75 6.30
C ALA A 24 6.57 -4.18 4.84
N ARG A 25 7.36 -5.17 4.40
CA ARG A 25 7.20 -5.73 3.06
C ARG A 25 5.82 -6.36 2.88
N TYR A 26 5.36 -7.09 3.88
CA TYR A 26 4.05 -7.71 3.87
C TYR A 26 2.95 -6.65 3.78
N MET A 27 3.05 -5.60 4.60
CA MET A 27 2.10 -4.48 4.56
C MET A 27 2.10 -3.80 3.20
N PHE A 28 3.28 -3.58 2.61
CA PHE A 28 3.39 -2.96 1.29
C PHE A 28 2.69 -3.79 0.21
N LEU A 29 2.89 -5.11 0.23
CA LEU A 29 2.18 -6.01 -0.69
C LEU A 29 0.67 -5.95 -0.48
N GLY A 30 0.22 -5.87 0.77
CA GLY A 30 -1.19 -5.72 1.09
C GLY A 30 -1.76 -4.41 0.56
N ILE A 31 -1.00 -3.33 0.65
CA ILE A 31 -1.39 -2.03 0.11
C ILE A 31 -1.53 -2.11 -1.42
N ILE A 32 -0.56 -2.71 -2.11
CA ILE A 32 -0.65 -2.90 -3.56
C ILE A 32 -1.92 -3.66 -3.92
N SER A 33 -2.18 -4.75 -3.22
CA SER A 33 -3.31 -5.63 -3.48
C SER A 33 -4.66 -4.94 -3.26
N ASN A 34 -4.73 -4.00 -2.32
CA ASN A 34 -5.98 -3.37 -1.92
C ASN A 34 -6.16 -1.94 -2.43
N ALA A 35 -5.19 -1.41 -3.16
CA ALA A 35 -5.30 -0.07 -3.74
C ALA A 35 -6.36 -0.05 -4.85
N ASP A 36 -6.94 1.12 -5.08
CA ASP A 36 -7.87 1.29 -6.20
C ASP A 36 -7.12 1.30 -7.55
N ASP A 37 -7.86 1.44 -8.64
CA ASP A 37 -7.26 1.35 -9.98
C ASP A 37 -6.28 2.47 -10.31
N ASP A 38 -6.25 3.53 -9.51
CA ASP A 38 -5.30 4.64 -9.66
C ASP A 38 -4.17 4.59 -8.64
N GLY A 39 -4.15 3.57 -7.78
CA GLY A 39 -3.08 3.38 -6.80
C GLY A 39 -3.28 4.12 -5.49
N TYR A 40 -4.51 4.50 -5.15
CA TYR A 40 -4.85 5.18 -3.91
C TYR A 40 -5.51 4.23 -2.92
N ILE A 41 -5.27 4.45 -1.63
CA ILE A 41 -5.85 3.63 -0.57
C ILE A 41 -6.04 4.48 0.69
N GLU A 42 -7.08 4.20 1.46
CA GLU A 42 -7.21 4.73 2.80
C GLU A 42 -6.13 4.09 3.67
N ALA A 43 -5.37 4.90 4.41
CA ALA A 43 -4.11 4.46 4.99
C ALA A 43 -3.94 4.80 6.47
N GLU A 44 -5.00 4.94 7.23
CA GLU A 44 -4.86 5.01 8.68
C GLU A 44 -4.37 3.66 9.20
N LEU A 45 -3.53 3.70 10.23
CA LEU A 45 -2.94 2.49 10.78
C LEU A 45 -4.01 1.45 11.15
N SER A 46 -5.09 1.88 11.81
CA SER A 46 -6.15 0.97 12.22
C SER A 46 -6.83 0.30 11.02
N GLN A 47 -7.00 1.02 9.93
CA GLN A 47 -7.60 0.48 8.71
C GLN A 47 -6.69 -0.53 8.03
N LEU A 48 -5.42 -0.20 7.88
CA LEU A 48 -4.44 -1.10 7.26
C LEU A 48 -4.23 -2.36 8.11
N LYS A 49 -4.19 -2.18 9.43
CA LYS A 49 -4.06 -3.30 10.34
C LYS A 49 -5.22 -4.28 10.18
N ARG A 50 -6.45 -3.78 10.18
CA ARG A 50 -7.63 -4.61 10.03
C ARG A 50 -7.69 -5.28 8.66
N LEU A 51 -7.35 -4.54 7.61
CA LEU A 51 -7.44 -5.01 6.24
C LEU A 51 -6.39 -6.08 5.91
N ILE A 52 -5.16 -5.89 6.39
CA ILE A 52 -4.01 -6.71 5.99
C ILE A 52 -3.63 -7.73 7.07
N PHE A 53 -3.75 -7.34 8.34
CA PHE A 53 -3.32 -8.15 9.50
C PHE A 53 -4.48 -8.55 10.39
N GLY A 54 -5.68 -8.70 9.83
CA GLY A 54 -6.89 -8.89 10.62
C GLY A 54 -6.87 -10.05 11.61
N PHE A 55 -6.02 -11.06 11.37
CA PHE A 55 -5.91 -12.24 12.24
C PHE A 55 -4.63 -12.26 13.07
N ASP A 56 -3.81 -11.23 13.02
CA ASP A 56 -2.53 -11.16 13.71
C ASP A 56 -2.68 -10.34 15.01
N PHE A 57 -3.40 -10.89 15.97
CA PHE A 57 -3.82 -10.15 17.17
C PHE A 57 -2.67 -9.81 18.14
N ASP A 58 -1.52 -10.45 18.01
CA ASP A 58 -0.37 -10.26 18.91
C ASP A 58 0.82 -9.54 18.24
N LYS A 59 0.58 -8.88 17.09
CA LYS A 59 1.65 -8.29 16.27
C LYS A 59 1.61 -6.76 16.24
N ASP A 60 0.99 -6.12 17.22
CA ASP A 60 0.79 -4.66 17.19
C ASP A 60 2.10 -3.87 17.07
N VAL A 61 3.16 -4.29 17.78
CA VAL A 61 4.44 -3.59 17.75
C VAL A 61 5.06 -3.68 16.35
N GLU A 62 5.10 -4.87 15.77
CA GLU A 62 5.66 -5.09 14.44
C GLU A 62 4.87 -4.36 13.37
N ILE A 63 3.55 -4.32 13.51
CA ILE A 63 2.67 -3.64 12.55
C ILE A 63 2.88 -2.13 12.61
N GLU A 64 2.99 -1.56 13.81
CA GLU A 64 3.23 -0.13 13.99
C GLU A 64 4.60 0.27 13.43
N GLU A 65 5.63 -0.52 13.69
CA GLU A 65 6.96 -0.28 13.13
C GLU A 65 6.94 -0.35 11.59
N ALA A 66 6.23 -1.34 11.05
CA ALA A 66 6.07 -1.49 9.60
C ALA A 66 5.41 -0.25 9.00
N TYR A 67 4.35 0.22 9.63
CA TYR A 67 3.63 1.42 9.19
C TYR A 67 4.55 2.63 9.16
N ASN A 68 5.32 2.83 10.24
CA ASN A 68 6.23 3.96 10.33
C ASN A 68 7.35 3.88 9.28
N GLN A 69 7.84 2.68 8.97
CA GLN A 69 8.81 2.50 7.89
C GLN A 69 8.23 2.88 6.53
N LEU A 70 6.99 2.47 6.27
CA LEU A 70 6.35 2.77 4.99
C LEU A 70 6.03 4.25 4.84
N LYS A 71 5.77 4.96 5.92
CA LYS A 71 5.56 6.42 5.86
C LYS A 71 6.79 7.18 5.38
N SER A 72 7.96 6.58 5.53
CA SER A 72 9.22 7.15 5.04
C SER A 72 9.71 6.53 3.73
N TYR A 73 8.96 5.58 3.19
CA TYR A 73 9.37 4.89 1.97
C TYR A 73 9.02 5.74 0.74
N LYS A 74 10.01 5.97 -0.12
CA LYS A 74 9.91 6.91 -1.24
C LYS A 74 8.84 6.55 -2.27
N ASN A 75 8.50 5.28 -2.42
CA ASN A 75 7.55 4.83 -3.44
C ASN A 75 6.11 4.77 -2.93
N LEU A 76 5.88 5.24 -1.70
CA LEU A 76 4.55 5.29 -1.12
C LEU A 76 4.37 6.67 -0.45
N HIS A 77 3.44 7.44 -0.99
CA HIS A 77 3.21 8.79 -0.52
C HIS A 77 1.99 8.85 0.39
N PHE A 78 2.21 9.10 1.68
CA PHE A 78 1.13 9.32 2.66
C PHE A 78 0.75 10.79 2.69
N TYR A 79 -0.54 11.07 2.80
CA TYR A 79 -1.03 12.43 2.91
C TYR A 79 -2.35 12.45 3.68
N GLU A 80 -2.75 13.64 4.11
CA GLU A 80 -3.95 13.81 4.92
C GLU A 80 -4.89 14.82 4.28
N VAL A 81 -6.18 14.50 4.25
CA VAL A 81 -7.23 15.40 3.76
C VAL A 81 -8.37 15.36 4.76
N ASP A 82 -8.71 16.52 5.31
CA ASP A 82 -9.82 16.67 6.27
C ASP A 82 -9.74 15.70 7.46
N GLY A 83 -8.52 15.44 7.94
CA GLY A 83 -8.30 14.55 9.08
C GLY A 83 -8.15 13.08 8.73
N ASP A 84 -8.42 12.69 7.49
CA ASP A 84 -8.28 11.31 7.04
C ASP A 84 -6.96 11.10 6.34
N VAL A 85 -6.33 9.95 6.59
CA VAL A 85 -5.03 9.60 6.03
C VAL A 85 -5.20 8.70 4.82
N PHE A 86 -4.49 9.05 3.76
CA PHE A 86 -4.48 8.32 2.50
C PHE A 86 -3.05 8.01 2.09
N ALA A 87 -2.88 7.07 1.18
CA ALA A 87 -1.59 6.79 0.57
C ALA A 87 -1.75 6.58 -0.93
N HIS A 88 -0.74 6.97 -1.67
CA HIS A 88 -0.67 6.78 -3.11
C HIS A 88 0.61 6.04 -3.48
N LEU A 89 0.46 4.97 -4.25
CA LEU A 89 1.61 4.22 -4.76
C LEU A 89 2.21 4.97 -5.93
N VAL A 90 3.40 5.53 -5.71
CA VAL A 90 4.14 6.27 -6.73
C VAL A 90 4.52 5.31 -7.87
N ASN A 91 4.44 5.78 -9.11
CA ASN A 91 4.73 5.00 -10.30
C ASN A 91 3.76 3.83 -10.53
N TRP A 92 2.55 3.95 -10.01
CA TRP A 92 1.53 2.91 -10.13
C TRP A 92 1.36 2.41 -11.55
N GLU A 93 1.26 3.33 -12.51
CA GLU A 93 0.98 2.98 -13.91
C GLU A 93 2.13 2.23 -14.59
N GLU A 94 3.37 2.36 -14.09
CA GLU A 94 4.52 1.62 -14.63
C GLU A 94 4.45 0.13 -14.28
N TYR A 95 3.80 -0.21 -13.16
CA TYR A 95 3.79 -1.58 -12.65
C TYR A 95 2.45 -2.27 -12.81
N GLN A 96 1.38 -1.54 -13.14
CA GLN A 96 0.05 -2.11 -13.27
C GLN A 96 -0.50 -1.87 -14.66
N THR A 97 -0.72 -2.96 -15.40
CA THR A 97 -1.31 -2.91 -16.73
C THR A 97 -2.81 -3.09 -16.61
N GLN A 98 -3.57 -2.11 -17.08
CA GLN A 98 -5.03 -2.11 -17.00
C GLN A 98 -5.60 -1.70 -18.35
N ARG A 99 -6.72 -2.31 -18.72
CA ARG A 99 -7.47 -1.83 -19.87
C ARG A 99 -8.18 -0.55 -19.45
N GLU A 100 -8.06 0.50 -20.26
CA GLU A 100 -8.63 1.80 -19.95
C GLU A 100 -10.15 1.73 -19.75
N GLU A 101 -10.85 0.95 -20.56
CA GLU A 101 -12.30 0.78 -20.45
C GLU A 101 -12.74 0.04 -19.20
N ARG A 102 -11.82 -0.65 -18.50
CA ARG A 102 -12.11 -1.36 -17.26
C ARG A 102 -11.62 -0.61 -16.03
N ARG A 103 -10.87 0.46 -16.24
CA ARG A 103 -10.32 1.24 -15.14
C ARG A 103 -11.43 2.04 -14.46
N VAL A 104 -11.47 1.94 -13.15
CA VAL A 104 -12.39 2.72 -12.32
C VAL A 104 -11.63 3.90 -11.75
N ILE A 105 -12.09 5.12 -12.04
CA ILE A 105 -11.45 6.32 -11.52
C ILE A 105 -11.54 6.34 -10.00
N SER A 106 -10.44 6.69 -9.35
CA SER A 106 -10.37 6.75 -7.89
C SER A 106 -11.42 7.72 -7.34
N LYS A 107 -12.10 7.29 -6.30
CA LYS A 107 -13.05 8.13 -5.55
C LYS A 107 -12.39 8.79 -4.35
N LEU A 108 -11.11 8.48 -4.10
CA LEU A 108 -10.39 9.04 -2.97
C LEU A 108 -9.79 10.40 -3.33
N PRO A 109 -9.64 11.31 -2.35
CA PRO A 109 -9.03 12.61 -2.60
C PRO A 109 -7.55 12.46 -2.98
N LYS A 110 -7.11 13.34 -3.85
CA LYS A 110 -5.73 13.33 -4.35
C LYS A 110 -4.89 14.41 -3.70
#